data_4bc935241493c9566b7a9556799c6d00
#
_entry.id   4bc935241493c9566b7a9556799c6d00
#
_cell.length_a   1.000
_cell.length_b   1.000
_cell.length_c   1.000
_cell.angle_alpha   90.00
_cell.angle_beta   90.00
_cell.angle_gamma   90.00
#
_symmetry.space_group_name_H-M   'P 1'
#
loop_
_entity.id
_entity.type
_entity.pdbx_description
1 polymer ?
#
loop_
_entity_poly.entity_id
_entity_poly.type
_entity_poly.pdbx_seq_one_letter_code
_entity_poly.pdbx_strand_id
1 'polypeptide(L)'
;MSLSRKEAQTTAQVISRALPYIQRFAGKTVVVKYGGNAMVDDRLKGSFARDIVLMKAVGINPVVVHGGGPQIGSLLDQLSIESKFVDGMRVTD
;
A
#
# COMPACT_ATOMS: atom_id res chain seq x y z
N MET A 1 16.86 0.80 13.21
CA MET A 1 17.29 -0.22 12.24
C MET A 1 18.43 0.35 11.41
N SER A 2 19.56 -0.32 11.42
CA SER A 2 20.70 0.13 10.62
C SER A 2 20.71 -0.62 9.29
N LEU A 3 20.90 0.12 8.22
CA LEU A 3 21.06 -0.43 6.89
C LEU A 3 22.53 -0.52 6.54
N SER A 4 22.92 -1.55 5.79
CA SER A 4 24.24 -1.58 5.21
C SER A 4 24.36 -0.42 4.22
N ARG A 5 25.60 -0.07 3.87
CA ARG A 5 25.85 1.01 2.93
C ARG A 5 25.20 0.74 1.57
N LYS A 6 25.26 -0.53 1.12
CA LYS A 6 24.66 -0.92 -0.16
C LYS A 6 23.14 -0.85 -0.10
N GLU A 7 22.55 -1.30 1.00
CA GLU A 7 21.09 -1.25 1.20
C GLU A 7 20.62 0.21 1.25
N ALA A 8 21.34 1.09 1.93
CA ALA A 8 21.01 2.50 2.01
C ALA A 8 21.08 3.16 0.62
N GLN A 9 22.07 2.82 -0.19
CA GLN A 9 22.18 3.36 -1.54
C GLN A 9 21.05 2.87 -2.43
N THR A 10 20.68 1.60 -2.35
CA THR A 10 19.57 1.02 -3.11
C THR A 10 18.26 1.68 -2.71
N THR A 11 18.03 1.83 -1.41
CA THR A 11 16.83 2.49 -0.89
C THR A 11 16.75 3.93 -1.38
N ALA A 12 17.84 4.66 -1.31
CA ALA A 12 17.90 6.04 -1.78
C ALA A 12 17.59 6.15 -3.27
N GLN A 13 18.09 5.23 -4.09
CA GLN A 13 17.79 5.20 -5.51
C GLN A 13 16.33 4.94 -5.80
N VAL A 14 15.72 3.99 -5.08
CA VAL A 14 14.29 3.68 -5.22
C VAL A 14 13.45 4.90 -4.84
N ILE A 15 13.75 5.53 -3.72
CA ILE A 15 13.03 6.72 -3.27
C ILE A 15 13.19 7.86 -4.28
N SER A 16 14.40 8.07 -4.76
CA SER A 16 14.70 9.13 -5.73
C SER A 16 13.90 8.96 -7.02
N ARG A 17 13.73 7.72 -7.48
CA ARG A 17 12.93 7.42 -8.68
C ARG A 17 11.44 7.55 -8.42
N ALA A 18 11.00 7.18 -7.22
CA ALA A 18 9.58 7.21 -6.86
C ALA A 18 9.10 8.62 -6.50
N LEU A 19 9.99 9.48 -6.02
CA LEU A 19 9.62 10.79 -5.47
C LEU A 19 8.83 11.67 -6.44
N PRO A 20 9.18 11.79 -7.73
CA PRO A 20 8.37 12.60 -8.65
C PRO A 20 6.94 12.10 -8.77
N TYR A 21 6.74 10.78 -8.75
CA TYR A 21 5.40 10.19 -8.79
C TYR A 21 4.64 10.45 -7.50
N ILE A 22 5.30 10.31 -6.37
CA ILE A 22 4.71 10.59 -5.06
C ILE A 22 4.26 12.04 -4.99
N GLN A 23 5.11 12.98 -5.41
CA GLN A 23 4.80 14.40 -5.42
C GLN A 23 3.64 14.72 -6.35
N ARG A 24 3.57 14.02 -7.47
CA ARG A 24 2.50 14.21 -8.45
C ARG A 24 1.15 13.76 -7.92
N PHE A 25 1.10 12.69 -7.14
CA PHE A 25 -0.14 12.08 -6.66
C PHE A 25 -0.48 12.40 -5.22
N ALA A 26 0.44 12.98 -4.45
CA ALA A 26 0.18 13.35 -3.06
C ALA A 26 -1.02 14.31 -2.98
N GLY A 27 -1.95 14.01 -2.08
CA GLY A 27 -3.16 14.77 -1.92
C GLY A 27 -4.26 14.47 -2.93
N LYS A 28 -3.97 13.62 -3.93
CA LYS A 28 -4.95 13.25 -4.94
C LYS A 28 -5.63 11.93 -4.60
N THR A 29 -6.81 11.74 -5.13
CA THR A 29 -7.55 10.49 -4.99
C THR A 29 -7.24 9.59 -6.18
N VAL A 30 -6.83 8.35 -5.90
CA VAL A 30 -6.52 7.35 -6.92
C VAL A 30 -7.51 6.21 -6.76
N VAL A 31 -8.19 5.84 -7.83
CA VAL A 31 -9.12 4.72 -7.82
C VAL A 31 -8.37 3.46 -8.18
N VAL A 32 -8.45 2.46 -7.30
CA VAL A 32 -7.74 1.18 -7.46
C VAL A 32 -8.78 0.07 -7.49
N LYS A 33 -8.76 -0.73 -8.55
CA LYS A 33 -9.67 -1.86 -8.66
C LYS A 33 -9.10 -3.08 -7.95
N TYR A 34 -9.89 -3.67 -7.05
CA TYR A 34 -9.55 -4.91 -6.38
C TYR A 34 -10.40 -6.03 -6.97
N GLY A 35 -9.74 -7.00 -7.61
CA GLY A 35 -10.45 -8.12 -8.23
C GLY A 35 -9.49 -9.13 -8.83
N GLY A 36 -10.05 -10.12 -9.51
CA GLY A 36 -9.27 -11.15 -10.18
C GLY A 36 -8.43 -11.97 -9.22
N ASN A 37 -7.19 -12.24 -9.59
CA ASN A 37 -6.29 -13.09 -8.81
C ASN A 37 -5.98 -12.54 -7.43
N ALA A 38 -6.00 -11.23 -7.25
CA ALA A 38 -5.74 -10.61 -5.96
C ALA A 38 -6.79 -10.98 -4.90
N MET A 39 -8.00 -11.35 -5.33
CA MET A 39 -9.07 -11.73 -4.41
C MET A 39 -8.92 -13.16 -3.89
N VAL A 40 -8.27 -14.04 -4.63
CA VAL A 40 -8.22 -15.47 -4.32
C VAL A 40 -6.83 -15.96 -3.94
N ASP A 41 -5.79 -15.23 -4.26
CA ASP A 41 -4.41 -15.58 -3.93
C ASP A 41 -3.99 -14.76 -2.71
N ASP A 42 -3.70 -15.44 -1.59
CA ASP A 42 -3.36 -14.76 -0.34
C ASP A 42 -2.10 -13.91 -0.45
N ARG A 43 -1.14 -14.34 -1.27
CA ARG A 43 0.08 -13.59 -1.48
C ARG A 43 -0.19 -12.28 -2.22
N LEU A 44 -1.01 -12.34 -3.26
CA LEU A 44 -1.40 -11.15 -4.01
C LEU A 44 -2.29 -10.23 -3.19
N LYS A 45 -3.16 -10.81 -2.35
CA LYS A 45 -3.98 -10.05 -1.42
C LYS A 45 -3.12 -9.26 -0.43
N GLY A 46 -2.11 -9.90 0.14
CA GLY A 46 -1.18 -9.24 1.06
C GLY A 46 -0.38 -8.13 0.37
N SER A 47 0.06 -8.39 -0.86
CA SER A 47 0.79 -7.39 -1.65
C SER A 47 -0.09 -6.19 -1.98
N PHE A 48 -1.34 -6.43 -2.38
CA PHE A 48 -2.30 -5.36 -2.66
C PHE A 48 -2.56 -4.51 -1.41
N ALA A 49 -2.79 -5.16 -0.28
CA ALA A 49 -3.03 -4.45 0.99
C ALA A 49 -1.83 -3.58 1.37
N ARG A 50 -0.63 -4.10 1.19
CA ARG A 50 0.60 -3.38 1.49
C ARG A 50 0.74 -2.14 0.61
N ASP A 51 0.42 -2.26 -0.67
CA ASP A 51 0.46 -1.14 -1.60
C ASP A 51 -0.53 -0.04 -1.21
N ILE A 52 -1.73 -0.43 -0.79
CA ILE A 52 -2.75 0.53 -0.33
C ILE A 52 -2.26 1.29 0.90
N VAL A 53 -1.69 0.57 1.87
CA VAL A 53 -1.15 1.18 3.09
C VAL A 53 -0.02 2.17 2.74
N LEU A 54 0.86 1.78 1.82
CA LEU A 54 1.95 2.66 1.38
C LEU A 54 1.44 3.91 0.68
N MET A 55 0.44 3.78 -0.18
CA MET A 55 -0.19 4.94 -0.82
C MET A 55 -0.71 5.92 0.23
N LYS A 56 -1.42 5.40 1.22
CA LYS A 56 -1.95 6.24 2.29
C LYS A 56 -0.83 6.91 3.08
N ALA A 57 0.23 6.18 3.35
CA ALA A 57 1.37 6.69 4.12
C ALA A 57 2.08 7.86 3.43
N VAL A 58 2.09 7.88 2.10
CA VAL A 58 2.73 8.96 1.33
C VAL A 58 1.77 10.08 0.93
N GLY A 59 0.55 10.07 1.48
CA GLY A 59 -0.40 11.15 1.26
C GLY A 59 -1.31 11.00 0.06
N ILE A 60 -1.32 9.83 -0.57
CA ILE A 60 -2.27 9.53 -1.65
C ILE A 60 -3.56 9.02 -1.00
N ASN A 61 -4.70 9.37 -1.59
CA ASN A 61 -6.00 8.88 -1.12
C ASN A 61 -6.50 7.75 -2.02
N PRO A 62 -6.21 6.49 -1.68
CA PRO A 62 -6.68 5.37 -2.49
C PRO A 62 -8.16 5.10 -2.22
N VAL A 63 -8.91 4.89 -3.29
CA VAL A 63 -10.30 4.44 -3.24
C VAL A 63 -10.35 3.08 -3.90
N VAL A 64 -10.69 2.05 -3.12
CA VAL A 64 -10.73 0.69 -3.62
C VAL A 64 -12.12 0.38 -4.15
N VAL A 65 -12.18 -0.01 -5.42
CA VAL A 65 -13.41 -0.45 -6.06
C VAL A 65 -13.39 -1.97 -6.15
N HIS A 66 -14.48 -2.61 -5.74
CA HIS A 66 -14.54 -4.07 -5.67
C HIS A 66 -15.94 -4.59 -6.02
N GLY A 67 -16.01 -5.88 -6.30
CA GLY A 67 -17.28 -6.54 -6.57
C GLY A 67 -18.11 -6.87 -5.33
N GLY A 68 -17.58 -6.57 -4.14
CA GLY A 68 -18.27 -6.79 -2.89
C GLY A 68 -18.06 -8.18 -2.31
N GLY A 69 -18.87 -8.50 -1.29
CA GLY A 69 -18.90 -9.81 -0.69
C GLY A 69 -17.79 -10.10 0.33
N PRO A 70 -17.60 -11.39 0.63
CA PRO A 70 -16.65 -11.80 1.67
C PRO A 70 -15.21 -11.38 1.40
N GLN A 71 -14.85 -11.19 0.16
CA GLN A 71 -13.49 -10.82 -0.23
C GLN A 71 -13.06 -9.47 0.35
N ILE A 72 -14.00 -8.54 0.49
CA ILE A 72 -13.64 -7.23 1.05
C ILE A 72 -13.36 -7.32 2.55
N GLY A 73 -14.07 -8.18 3.27
CA GLY A 73 -13.77 -8.42 4.67
C GLY A 73 -12.36 -8.93 4.88
N SER A 74 -11.94 -9.87 4.04
CA SER A 74 -10.58 -10.41 4.08
C SER A 74 -9.54 -9.33 3.76
N LEU A 75 -9.82 -8.46 2.81
CA LEU A 75 -8.93 -7.34 2.50
C LEU A 75 -8.83 -6.35 3.67
N LEU A 76 -9.94 -6.04 4.31
CA LEU A 76 -9.95 -5.14 5.47
C LEU A 76 -9.11 -5.70 6.61
N ASP A 77 -9.21 -7.01 6.86
CA ASP A 77 -8.37 -7.66 7.85
C ASP A 77 -6.89 -7.54 7.51
N GLN A 78 -6.53 -7.76 6.24
CA GLN A 78 -5.16 -7.66 5.78
C GLN A 78 -4.65 -6.22 5.87
N LEU A 79 -5.48 -5.24 5.55
CA LEU A 79 -5.13 -3.83 5.70
C LEU A 79 -4.83 -3.48 7.16
N SER A 80 -5.60 -4.04 8.08
CA SER A 80 -5.36 -3.85 9.51
C SER A 80 -4.00 -4.39 9.93
N ILE A 81 -3.64 -5.58 9.44
CA ILE A 81 -2.35 -6.20 9.73
C ILE A 81 -1.21 -5.34 9.16
N GLU A 82 -1.30 -4.95 7.90
CA GLU A 82 -0.25 -4.18 7.25
C GLU A 82 -0.08 -2.79 7.87
N SER A 83 -1.15 -2.17 8.32
CA SER A 83 -1.06 -0.85 8.95
C SER A 83 -0.29 -0.88 10.27
N LYS A 84 -0.29 -2.01 10.95
CA LYS A 84 0.51 -2.19 12.18
C LYS A 84 1.99 -2.25 11.90
N PHE A 85 2.37 -2.72 10.71
CA PHE A 85 3.78 -2.77 10.31
C PHE A 85 4.30 -1.41 9.87
N VAL A 86 3.42 -0.48 9.54
CA VAL A 86 3.82 0.87 9.17
C VAL A 86 3.81 1.75 10.42
N ASP A 87 4.63 1.34 11.37
CA ASP A 87 5.07 2.07 12.55
C ASP A 87 3.98 2.88 13.27
N GLY A 88 2.89 2.19 13.61
CA GLY A 88 1.82 2.82 14.34
C GLY A 88 0.98 3.81 13.54
N MET A 89 1.27 3.99 12.28
CA MET A 89 0.41 4.80 11.43
C MET A 89 -0.92 4.07 11.26
N ARG A 90 -1.96 4.66 11.80
CA ARG A 90 -3.29 4.14 11.57
C ARG A 90 -3.73 4.49 10.16
N VAL A 91 -4.06 3.47 9.41
CA VAL A 91 -4.85 3.67 8.21
C VAL A 91 -6.27 3.84 8.71
N THR A 92 -6.69 5.08 8.83
CA THR A 92 -8.09 5.37 9.10
C THR A 92 -8.83 5.32 7.78
N ASP A 93 -9.94 4.66 7.81
CA ASP A 93 -10.83 4.51 6.66
C ASP A 93 -11.32 5.87 6.15
#